data_ddccb310c733b6207f769b77c63b2cf0
#
_entry.id   ddccb310c733b6207f769b77c63b2cf0
#
_cell.length_a   1.000
_cell.length_b   1.000
_cell.length_c   1.000
_cell.angle_alpha   90.00
_cell.angle_beta   90.00
_cell.angle_gamma   90.00
#
_symmetry.space_group_name_H-M   'P 1'
#
loop_
_entity.id
_entity.type
_entity.pdbx_description
1 polymer ?
#
loop_
_entity_poly.entity_id
_entity_poly.type
_entity_poly.pdbx_seq_one_letter_code
_entity_poly.pdbx_strand_id
1 'polypeptide(L)'
;YARTLSGGMRRRLLVAKALVHSPEMLILDEPTAGVDVDLRRSLWSYIKKINKLGTTICLTTHYLEEAEELCDRITIINNGKVIKDDTKSNLLKIISNKTVVFQINTEIFIPDKLKKLNPKIENGNLKVTYDKNITSLKEIIDILNKDKIYFQEINTFESDLEDIFLKLIRHEKQ
;
A
#
# COMPACT_ATOMS: atom_id res chain seq x y z
N TYR A 1 -3.13 38.07 3.43
CA TYR A 1 -2.21 37.57 4.46
C TYR A 1 -2.26 36.05 4.48
N ALA A 2 -1.09 35.37 4.60
CA ALA A 2 -1.04 33.88 4.65
C ALA A 2 -1.85 33.28 5.83
N ARG A 3 -2.16 34.09 6.84
CA ARG A 3 -2.99 33.69 8.01
C ARG A 3 -4.45 33.39 7.67
N THR A 4 -4.97 33.93 6.55
CA THR A 4 -6.37 33.73 6.12
C THR A 4 -6.55 32.48 5.25
N LEU A 5 -5.45 31.81 4.87
CA LEU A 5 -5.49 30.61 4.05
C LEU A 5 -5.93 29.39 4.85
N SER A 6 -6.73 28.51 4.24
CA SER A 6 -7.01 27.19 4.80
C SER A 6 -5.72 26.37 4.96
N GLY A 7 -5.75 25.30 5.78
CA GLY A 7 -4.60 24.42 5.98
C GLY A 7 -4.03 23.89 4.66
N GLY A 8 -4.92 23.43 3.78
CA GLY A 8 -4.53 22.96 2.45
C GLY A 8 -3.96 24.04 1.53
N MET A 9 -4.51 25.25 1.57
CA MET A 9 -3.95 26.39 0.81
C MET A 9 -2.55 26.76 1.31
N ARG A 10 -2.30 26.71 2.62
CA ARG A 10 -0.97 26.93 3.19
C ARG A 10 0.03 25.87 2.71
N ARG A 11 -0.36 24.60 2.67
CA ARG A 11 0.50 23.51 2.14
C ARG A 11 0.87 23.76 0.68
N ARG A 12 -0.12 24.08 -0.18
CA ARG A 12 0.16 24.44 -1.58
C ARG A 12 1.12 25.63 -1.69
N LEU A 13 0.92 26.67 -0.87
CA LEU A 13 1.78 27.84 -0.86
C LEU A 13 3.22 27.47 -0.47
N LEU A 14 3.41 26.59 0.54
CA LEU A 14 4.74 26.15 0.96
C LEU A 14 5.46 25.38 -0.17
N VAL A 15 4.76 24.45 -0.84
CA VAL A 15 5.33 23.73 -2.00
C VAL A 15 5.65 24.70 -3.14
N ALA A 16 4.72 25.60 -3.46
CA ALA A 16 4.95 26.62 -4.50
C ALA A 16 6.16 27.52 -4.18
N LYS A 17 6.29 27.95 -2.91
CA LYS A 17 7.43 28.76 -2.46
C LYS A 17 8.76 28.01 -2.62
N ALA A 18 8.80 26.72 -2.32
CA ALA A 18 10.00 25.90 -2.45
C ALA A 18 10.42 25.71 -3.91
N LEU A 19 9.50 25.90 -4.84
CA LEU A 19 9.72 25.72 -6.29
C LEU A 19 10.07 27.01 -7.07
N VAL A 20 9.97 28.18 -6.42
CA VAL A 20 10.17 29.48 -7.10
C VAL A 20 11.52 29.58 -7.82
N HIS A 21 12.56 28.96 -7.25
CA HIS A 21 13.92 28.99 -7.79
C HIS A 21 14.28 27.78 -8.65
N SER A 22 13.28 26.96 -9.03
CA SER A 22 13.44 25.76 -9.87
C SER A 22 14.56 24.82 -9.36
N PRO A 23 14.47 24.29 -8.15
CA PRO A 23 15.52 23.49 -7.54
C PRO A 23 15.70 22.15 -8.25
N GLU A 24 16.93 21.66 -8.32
CA GLU A 24 17.22 20.30 -8.78
C GLU A 24 16.74 19.23 -7.80
N MET A 25 16.69 19.58 -6.50
CA MET A 25 16.21 18.70 -5.42
C MET A 25 15.21 19.43 -4.53
N LEU A 26 14.11 18.77 -4.20
CA LEU A 26 13.06 19.25 -3.31
C LEU A 26 12.90 18.31 -2.13
N ILE A 27 13.00 18.84 -0.92
CA ILE A 27 12.76 18.09 0.32
C ILE A 27 11.41 18.52 0.90
N LEU A 28 10.52 17.56 1.10
CA LEU A 28 9.17 17.76 1.59
C LEU A 28 8.98 16.96 2.89
N ASP A 29 8.69 17.67 3.96
CA ASP A 29 8.39 17.07 5.25
C ASP A 29 6.87 17.01 5.46
N GLU A 30 6.33 15.77 5.50
CA GLU A 30 4.90 15.51 5.67
C GLU A 30 4.01 16.34 4.74
N PRO A 31 4.20 16.30 3.40
CA PRO A 31 3.61 17.28 2.48
C PRO A 31 2.08 17.27 2.48
N THR A 32 1.43 16.15 2.84
CA THR A 32 -0.03 16.04 2.84
C THR A 32 -0.64 15.82 4.22
N ALA A 33 0.12 16.00 5.29
CA ALA A 33 -0.41 15.87 6.64
C ALA A 33 -1.52 16.90 6.91
N GLY A 34 -2.66 16.42 7.44
CA GLY A 34 -3.81 17.26 7.76
C GLY A 34 -4.55 17.85 6.56
N VAL A 35 -4.38 17.27 5.38
CA VAL A 35 -5.03 17.66 4.13
C VAL A 35 -6.16 16.68 3.81
N ASP A 36 -7.29 17.19 3.31
CA ASP A 36 -8.39 16.35 2.83
C ASP A 36 -7.99 15.48 1.62
N VAL A 37 -8.79 14.45 1.32
CA VAL A 37 -8.48 13.44 0.31
C VAL A 37 -8.31 14.03 -1.09
N ASP A 38 -9.18 14.96 -1.50
CA ASP A 38 -9.13 15.52 -2.85
C ASP A 38 -7.91 16.41 -3.04
N LEU A 39 -7.59 17.21 -2.03
CA LEU A 39 -6.42 18.05 -2.04
C LEU A 39 -5.13 17.24 -1.97
N ARG A 40 -5.11 16.12 -1.22
CA ARG A 40 -3.99 15.17 -1.17
C ARG A 40 -3.70 14.60 -2.56
N ARG A 41 -4.71 14.08 -3.25
CA ARG A 41 -4.57 13.57 -4.62
C ARG A 41 -4.06 14.62 -5.60
N SER A 42 -4.55 15.86 -5.47
CA SER A 42 -4.08 16.98 -6.29
C SER A 42 -2.61 17.31 -6.04
N LEU A 43 -2.15 17.29 -4.76
CA LEU A 43 -0.73 17.48 -4.42
C LEU A 43 0.14 16.34 -4.94
N TRP A 44 -0.29 15.08 -4.82
CA TRP A 44 0.43 13.94 -5.36
C TRP A 44 0.63 14.04 -6.88
N SER A 45 -0.45 14.39 -7.60
CA SER A 45 -0.37 14.61 -9.05
C SER A 45 0.64 15.71 -9.40
N TYR A 46 0.67 16.78 -8.61
CA TYR A 46 1.61 17.88 -8.82
C TYR A 46 3.06 17.49 -8.51
N ILE A 47 3.30 16.75 -7.40
CA ILE A 47 4.61 16.22 -7.02
C ILE A 47 5.15 15.30 -8.12
N LYS A 48 4.32 14.37 -8.62
CA LYS A 48 4.68 13.49 -9.74
C LYS A 48 5.05 14.28 -11.01
N LYS A 49 4.30 15.35 -11.31
CA LYS A 49 4.59 16.20 -12.47
C LYS A 49 5.95 16.87 -12.35
N ILE A 50 6.30 17.42 -11.19
CA ILE A 50 7.59 18.09 -10.95
C ILE A 50 8.73 17.07 -11.06
N ASN A 51 8.57 15.89 -10.49
CA ASN A 51 9.56 14.81 -10.58
C ASN A 51 9.79 14.39 -12.04
N LYS A 52 8.74 14.23 -12.84
CA LYS A 52 8.85 13.95 -14.29
C LYS A 52 9.56 15.03 -15.06
N LEU A 53 9.56 16.27 -14.58
CA LEU A 53 10.29 17.40 -15.18
C LEU A 53 11.78 17.44 -14.76
N GLY A 54 12.24 16.44 -13.97
CA GLY A 54 13.65 16.27 -13.63
C GLY A 54 14.03 16.69 -12.20
N THR A 55 13.09 17.22 -11.39
CA THR A 55 13.39 17.56 -9.99
C THR A 55 13.46 16.26 -9.16
N THR A 56 14.56 16.04 -8.46
CA THR A 56 14.66 14.96 -7.47
C THR A 56 13.83 15.31 -6.24
N ILE A 57 12.97 14.38 -5.78
CA ILE A 57 12.11 14.63 -4.61
C ILE A 57 12.45 13.65 -3.51
N CYS A 58 12.76 14.20 -2.32
CA CYS A 58 12.85 13.47 -1.07
C CYS A 58 11.69 13.90 -0.18
N LEU A 59 10.88 12.96 0.29
CA LEU A 59 9.78 13.27 1.19
C LEU A 59 9.81 12.39 2.44
N THR A 60 9.35 12.93 3.56
CA THR A 60 9.02 12.17 4.74
C THR A 60 7.51 12.04 4.84
N THR A 61 7.02 10.90 5.28
CA THR A 61 5.60 10.67 5.52
C THR A 61 5.38 9.52 6.48
N HIS A 62 4.28 9.57 7.21
CA HIS A 62 3.76 8.44 7.97
C HIS A 62 2.57 7.77 7.26
N TYR A 63 2.13 8.31 6.12
CA TYR A 63 1.11 7.71 5.26
C TYR A 63 1.77 6.75 4.28
N LEU A 64 1.63 5.45 4.52
CA LEU A 64 2.24 4.42 3.68
C LEU A 64 1.70 4.45 2.25
N GLU A 65 0.41 4.78 2.07
CA GLU A 65 -0.21 5.01 0.75
C GLU A 65 0.50 6.14 -0.03
N GLU A 66 0.92 7.22 0.65
CA GLU A 66 1.67 8.31 0.01
C GLU A 66 3.05 7.85 -0.46
N ALA A 67 3.76 7.09 0.37
CA ALA A 67 5.05 6.51 0.01
C ALA A 67 4.91 5.53 -1.17
N GLU A 68 3.87 4.70 -1.15
CA GLU A 68 3.58 3.75 -2.23
C GLU A 68 3.24 4.44 -3.54
N GLU A 69 2.48 5.53 -3.49
CA GLU A 69 2.04 6.26 -4.67
C GLU A 69 3.13 7.13 -5.29
N LEU A 70 4.00 7.74 -4.47
CA LEU A 70 4.95 8.76 -4.93
C LEU A 70 6.39 8.28 -5.06
N CYS A 71 6.82 7.28 -4.27
CA CYS A 71 8.24 6.96 -4.16
C CYS A 71 8.65 5.77 -5.03
N ASP A 72 9.83 5.86 -5.65
CA ASP A 72 10.50 4.74 -6.33
C ASP A 72 11.38 3.94 -5.35
N ARG A 73 11.95 4.64 -4.35
CA ARG A 73 12.80 4.09 -3.29
C ARG A 73 12.27 4.54 -1.94
N ILE A 74 12.25 3.64 -0.97
CA ILE A 74 11.68 3.88 0.35
C ILE A 74 12.67 3.43 1.42
N THR A 75 12.92 4.34 2.37
CA THR A 75 13.69 4.07 3.58
C THR A 75 12.76 4.01 4.78
N ILE A 76 12.68 2.86 5.43
CA ILE A 76 11.87 2.66 6.63
C ILE A 76 12.73 2.94 7.87
N ILE A 77 12.25 3.85 8.71
CA ILE A 77 12.93 4.26 9.94
C ILE A 77 12.05 3.92 11.14
N ASN A 78 12.64 3.30 12.16
CA ASN A 78 12.00 3.05 13.45
C ASN A 78 12.97 3.34 14.57
N ASN A 79 12.51 4.01 15.64
CA ASN A 79 13.32 4.39 16.81
C ASN A 79 14.68 5.04 16.44
N GLY A 80 14.69 5.90 15.39
CA GLY A 80 15.89 6.60 14.94
C GLY A 80 16.89 5.74 14.16
N LYS A 81 16.53 4.48 13.81
CA LYS A 81 17.38 3.58 13.02
C LYS A 81 16.73 3.28 11.68
N VAL A 82 17.56 3.16 10.65
CA VAL A 82 17.12 2.64 9.35
C VAL A 82 16.95 1.14 9.46
N ILE A 83 15.72 0.65 9.30
CA ILE A 83 15.38 -0.77 9.32
C ILE A 83 15.57 -1.38 7.94
N LYS A 84 15.12 -0.67 6.92
CA LYS A 84 15.18 -1.12 5.54
C LYS A 84 15.29 0.07 4.61
N ASP A 85 16.09 -0.07 3.56
CA ASP A 85 16.21 0.87 2.47
C ASP A 85 16.29 0.09 1.16
N ASP A 86 15.26 0.23 0.31
CA ASP A 86 15.20 -0.50 -0.95
C ASP A 86 14.25 0.19 -1.94
N THR A 87 14.23 -0.29 -3.19
CA THR A 87 13.20 0.13 -4.14
C THR A 87 11.82 -0.35 -3.69
N LYS A 88 10.78 0.43 -4.01
CA LYS A 88 9.40 0.04 -3.75
C LYS A 88 9.09 -1.37 -4.27
N SER A 89 9.52 -1.66 -5.49
CA SER A 89 9.34 -2.96 -6.14
C SER A 89 9.96 -4.12 -5.33
N ASN A 90 11.13 -3.92 -4.73
CA ASN A 90 11.77 -4.95 -3.91
C ASN A 90 11.10 -5.08 -2.55
N LEU A 91 10.66 -3.97 -1.95
CA LEU A 91 9.91 -4.00 -0.70
C LEU A 91 8.61 -4.78 -0.85
N LEU A 92 7.83 -4.54 -1.91
CA LEU A 92 6.60 -5.26 -2.19
C LEU A 92 6.78 -6.76 -2.44
N LYS A 93 8.01 -7.21 -2.73
CA LYS A 93 8.34 -8.64 -2.85
C LYS A 93 8.65 -9.32 -1.51
N ILE A 94 8.88 -8.56 -0.42
CA ILE A 94 9.17 -9.12 0.91
C ILE A 94 8.03 -9.99 1.44
N ILE A 95 6.78 -9.65 1.06
CA ILE A 95 5.62 -10.45 1.36
C ILE A 95 5.09 -11.02 0.04
N SER A 96 5.21 -12.33 -0.10
CA SER A 96 4.68 -13.08 -1.24
C SER A 96 3.20 -13.44 -1.08
N ASN A 97 2.59 -13.07 0.03
CA ASN A 97 1.22 -13.41 0.34
C ASN A 97 0.24 -12.60 -0.51
N LYS A 98 -0.73 -13.30 -1.08
CA LYS A 98 -1.93 -12.73 -1.70
C LYS A 98 -3.16 -13.19 -0.94
N THR A 99 -4.14 -12.33 -0.86
CA THR A 99 -5.45 -12.68 -0.34
C THR A 99 -6.45 -12.70 -1.48
N VAL A 100 -7.18 -13.79 -1.63
CA VAL A 100 -8.32 -13.89 -2.53
C VAL A 100 -9.60 -13.98 -1.70
N VAL A 101 -10.61 -13.26 -2.15
CA VAL A 101 -11.95 -13.26 -1.55
C VAL A 101 -12.93 -13.75 -2.61
N PHE A 102 -13.60 -14.85 -2.32
CA PHE A 102 -14.67 -15.41 -3.13
C PHE A 102 -16.00 -15.04 -2.50
N GLN A 103 -16.88 -14.40 -3.25
CA GLN A 103 -18.26 -14.17 -2.80
C GLN A 103 -19.07 -15.44 -2.97
N ILE A 104 -19.47 -16.02 -1.84
CA ILE A 104 -20.26 -17.26 -1.78
C ILE A 104 -21.58 -16.95 -1.08
N ASN A 105 -22.70 -17.26 -1.73
CA ASN A 105 -24.05 -16.96 -1.18
C ASN A 105 -24.68 -18.14 -0.43
N THR A 106 -23.89 -19.18 -0.15
CA THR A 106 -24.36 -20.40 0.53
C THR A 106 -23.41 -20.74 1.67
N GLU A 107 -23.95 -21.35 2.71
CA GLU A 107 -23.11 -22.00 3.69
C GLU A 107 -22.30 -23.11 3.02
N ILE A 108 -20.99 -23.02 3.14
CA ILE A 108 -20.07 -24.03 2.57
C ILE A 108 -19.31 -24.73 3.67
N PHE A 109 -19.00 -25.98 3.42
CA PHE A 109 -17.98 -26.69 4.18
C PHE A 109 -16.62 -26.41 3.56
N ILE A 110 -15.66 -25.96 4.37
CA ILE A 110 -14.31 -25.62 3.89
C ILE A 110 -13.58 -26.91 3.49
N PRO A 111 -13.14 -27.03 2.22
CA PRO A 111 -12.37 -28.19 1.76
C PRO A 111 -11.10 -28.42 2.60
N ASP A 112 -10.79 -29.67 2.93
CA ASP A 112 -9.62 -30.00 3.74
C ASP A 112 -8.31 -29.48 3.13
N LYS A 113 -8.22 -29.46 1.80
CA LYS A 113 -7.06 -28.93 1.07
C LYS A 113 -6.87 -27.43 1.29
N LEU A 114 -7.95 -26.67 1.49
CA LEU A 114 -7.88 -25.24 1.77
C LEU A 114 -7.60 -24.95 3.25
N LYS A 115 -7.86 -25.86 4.16
CA LYS A 115 -7.61 -25.66 5.61
C LYS A 115 -6.15 -25.28 5.91
N LYS A 116 -5.20 -25.74 5.09
CA LYS A 116 -3.77 -25.39 5.20
C LYS A 116 -3.48 -23.91 4.92
N LEU A 117 -4.37 -23.21 4.24
CA LEU A 117 -4.27 -21.79 3.89
C LEU A 117 -5.05 -20.90 4.87
N ASN A 118 -5.44 -21.42 6.05
CA ASN A 118 -6.21 -20.71 7.07
C ASN A 118 -7.40 -19.91 6.50
N PRO A 119 -8.31 -20.55 5.76
CA PRO A 119 -9.45 -19.88 5.15
C PRO A 119 -10.38 -19.33 6.24
N LYS A 120 -10.99 -18.17 5.98
CA LYS A 120 -11.99 -17.55 6.84
C LYS A 120 -13.27 -17.31 6.06
N ILE A 121 -14.42 -17.56 6.69
CA ILE A 121 -15.72 -17.21 6.15
C ILE A 121 -16.25 -16.03 6.96
N GLU A 122 -16.46 -14.90 6.29
CA GLU A 122 -16.96 -13.67 6.88
C GLU A 122 -18.00 -13.04 5.95
N ASN A 123 -19.21 -12.80 6.44
CA ASN A 123 -20.28 -12.11 5.71
C ASN A 123 -20.58 -12.69 4.31
N GLY A 124 -20.63 -14.02 4.17
CA GLY A 124 -20.87 -14.68 2.89
C GLY A 124 -19.67 -14.68 1.93
N ASN A 125 -18.48 -14.34 2.41
CA ASN A 125 -17.25 -14.36 1.65
C ASN A 125 -16.27 -15.39 2.21
N LEU A 126 -15.67 -16.16 1.32
CA LEU A 126 -14.53 -17.04 1.63
C LEU A 126 -13.24 -16.28 1.34
N LYS A 127 -12.50 -15.95 2.39
CA LYS A 127 -11.20 -15.29 2.33
C LYS A 127 -10.08 -16.32 2.48
N VAL A 128 -9.17 -16.39 1.51
CA VAL A 128 -8.02 -17.31 1.51
C VAL A 128 -6.75 -16.50 1.31
N THR A 129 -5.79 -16.63 2.23
CA THR A 129 -4.46 -16.01 2.09
C THR A 129 -3.45 -17.10 1.73
N TYR A 130 -2.70 -16.90 0.66
CA TYR A 130 -1.75 -17.87 0.13
C TYR A 130 -0.45 -17.19 -0.31
N ASP A 131 0.65 -17.94 -0.26
CA ASP A 131 1.93 -17.51 -0.85
C ASP A 131 1.91 -17.79 -2.35
N LYS A 132 2.03 -16.73 -3.16
CA LYS A 132 2.00 -16.83 -4.64
C LYS A 132 3.16 -17.62 -5.24
N ASN A 133 4.24 -17.85 -4.47
CA ASN A 133 5.39 -18.65 -4.90
C ASN A 133 5.16 -20.16 -4.66
N ILE A 134 4.19 -20.51 -3.80
CA ILE A 134 3.90 -21.90 -3.41
C ILE A 134 2.58 -22.37 -4.02
N THR A 135 1.55 -21.53 -4.02
CA THR A 135 0.20 -21.87 -4.45
C THR A 135 -0.29 -20.85 -5.47
N SER A 136 -0.89 -21.31 -6.54
CA SER A 136 -1.51 -20.44 -7.54
C SER A 136 -3.00 -20.22 -7.26
N LEU A 137 -3.54 -19.07 -7.69
CA LEU A 137 -4.98 -18.82 -7.64
C LEU A 137 -5.77 -19.89 -8.39
N LYS A 138 -5.22 -20.40 -9.50
CA LYS A 138 -5.83 -21.49 -10.28
C LYS A 138 -6.03 -22.75 -9.43
N GLU A 139 -5.02 -23.16 -8.67
CA GLU A 139 -5.12 -24.32 -7.78
C GLU A 139 -6.23 -24.16 -6.73
N ILE A 140 -6.39 -22.95 -6.18
CA ILE A 140 -7.46 -22.64 -5.23
C ILE A 140 -8.83 -22.78 -5.91
N ILE A 141 -8.98 -22.22 -7.11
CA ILE A 141 -10.22 -22.32 -7.90
C ILE A 141 -10.51 -23.79 -8.26
N ASP A 142 -9.51 -24.56 -8.66
CA ASP A 142 -9.67 -25.97 -8.99
C ASP A 142 -10.14 -26.81 -7.79
N ILE A 143 -9.67 -26.46 -6.57
CA ILE A 143 -10.14 -27.10 -5.33
C ILE A 143 -11.62 -26.79 -5.09
N LEU A 144 -12.02 -25.51 -5.22
CA LEU A 144 -13.42 -25.09 -5.02
C LEU A 144 -14.34 -25.78 -6.04
N ASN A 145 -13.94 -25.83 -7.31
CA ASN A 145 -14.72 -26.48 -8.38
C ASN A 145 -14.89 -27.99 -8.15
N LYS A 146 -13.86 -28.68 -7.67
CA LYS A 146 -13.94 -30.13 -7.36
C LYS A 146 -14.95 -30.41 -6.26
N ASP A 147 -15.02 -29.53 -5.26
CA ASP A 147 -15.96 -29.67 -4.15
C ASP A 147 -17.31 -28.99 -4.44
N LYS A 148 -17.55 -28.61 -5.72
CA LYS A 148 -18.80 -27.98 -6.20
C LYS A 148 -19.18 -26.70 -5.45
N ILE A 149 -18.17 -25.96 -4.99
CA ILE A 149 -18.35 -24.66 -4.35
C ILE A 149 -18.34 -23.59 -5.45
N TYR A 150 -19.49 -22.98 -5.68
CA TYR A 150 -19.66 -21.92 -6.67
C TYR A 150 -19.55 -20.55 -5.99
N PHE A 151 -18.96 -19.60 -6.70
CA PHE A 151 -18.80 -18.22 -6.26
C PHE A 151 -19.27 -17.28 -7.37
N GLN A 152 -19.72 -16.08 -6.99
CA GLN A 152 -20.22 -15.07 -7.93
C GLN A 152 -19.14 -14.11 -8.36
N GLU A 153 -18.30 -13.70 -7.45
CA GLU A 153 -17.21 -12.75 -7.69
C GLU A 153 -15.91 -13.22 -7.04
N ILE A 154 -14.79 -12.79 -7.63
CA ILE A 154 -13.45 -12.98 -7.11
C ILE A 154 -12.78 -11.62 -6.99
N ASN A 155 -12.34 -11.28 -5.79
CA ASN A 155 -11.51 -10.13 -5.55
C ASN A 155 -10.14 -10.58 -5.02
N THR A 156 -9.05 -10.00 -5.56
CA THR A 156 -7.70 -10.32 -5.12
C THR A 156 -7.03 -9.08 -4.52
N PHE A 157 -6.38 -9.27 -3.39
CA PHE A 157 -5.64 -8.23 -2.69
C PHE A 157 -4.18 -8.65 -2.59
N GLU A 158 -3.28 -7.79 -3.00
CA GLU A 158 -1.84 -7.95 -2.76
C GLU A 158 -1.49 -7.29 -1.43
N SER A 159 -0.41 -7.75 -0.80
CA SER A 159 0.14 -7.09 0.38
C SER A 159 0.64 -5.69 0.00
N ASP A 160 0.32 -4.73 0.82
CA ASP A 160 0.73 -3.34 0.69
C ASP A 160 1.95 -3.00 1.57
N LEU A 161 2.40 -1.76 1.52
CA LEU A 161 3.50 -1.30 2.37
C LEU A 161 3.17 -1.37 3.86
N GLU A 162 1.90 -1.35 4.26
CA GLU A 162 1.50 -1.43 5.65
C GLU A 162 1.78 -2.83 6.21
N ASP A 163 1.46 -3.87 5.46
CA ASP A 163 1.76 -5.26 5.82
C ASP A 163 3.28 -5.47 5.98
N ILE A 164 4.06 -4.88 5.06
CA ILE A 164 5.53 -4.96 5.07
C ILE A 164 6.09 -4.24 6.30
N PHE A 165 5.63 -3.03 6.56
CA PHE A 165 6.04 -2.22 7.70
C PHE A 165 5.78 -2.94 9.02
N LEU A 166 4.56 -3.48 9.20
CA LEU A 166 4.21 -4.25 10.39
C LEU A 166 5.08 -5.51 10.57
N LYS A 167 5.39 -6.20 9.46
CA LYS A 167 6.26 -7.38 9.50
C LYS A 167 7.67 -7.02 9.93
N LEU A 168 8.25 -5.97 9.36
CA LEU A 168 9.62 -5.53 9.65
C LEU A 168 9.78 -5.07 11.10
N ILE A 169 8.81 -4.31 11.66
CA ILE A 169 8.85 -3.87 13.05
C ILE A 169 8.72 -5.03 14.05
N ARG A 170 7.90 -6.04 13.74
CA ARG A 170 7.76 -7.22 14.61
C ARG A 170 9.06 -8.02 14.72
N HIS A 171 9.83 -8.13 13.65
CA HIS A 171 11.12 -8.82 13.64
C HIS A 171 12.22 -8.09 14.43
N GLU A 172 12.12 -6.77 14.64
CA GLU A 172 13.08 -6.03 15.48
C GLU A 172 12.84 -6.22 16.99
N LYS A 173 11.69 -6.74 17.40
CA LYS A 173 11.33 -6.93 18.82
C LYS A 173 11.70 -8.33 19.34
N GLN A 174 12.24 -9.19 18.51
CA GLN A 174 12.80 -10.50 18.85
C GLN A 174 14.34 -10.47 18.84
#